data_a8c0e1dfbd109ed749ad85e24c5c259c
#
_entry.id   a8c0e1dfbd109ed749ad85e24c5c259c
#
_cell.length_a   1.000
_cell.length_b   1.000
_cell.length_c   1.000
_cell.angle_alpha   90.00
_cell.angle_beta   90.00
_cell.angle_gamma   90.00
#
_symmetry.space_group_name_H-M   'P 1'
#
loop_
_entity.id
_entity.type
_entity.pdbx_description
1 polymer ?
#
loop_
_entity_poly.entity_id
_entity_poly.type
_entity_poly.pdbx_seq_one_letter_code
_entity_poly.pdbx_strand_id
1 'polypeptide(L)'
;MQKKNKILEVNNVFSGYGETEILHGVSIEIYENEIVTIIGPNGCGKSTLMKTIFGLIRATSGNIDFLINDELTSINNYDTENLIKEGLAYVPQSDNVFPSLSIEENLEMGSFIKEEGMSESIESMYDLFPILKEKRKDPANQLSGGQRQMLALARAMMLKPKLIILDEPSAGLAPNLVSSVFETILTIHKAGVSVLIVEQNAKAALEKSNRGYVLATGENKAEGTGKNLLKNKEIASLYLGRK
;
A
#
# COMPACT_ATOMS: atom_id res chain seq x y z
N MET A 1 18.80 -18.33 9.88
CA MET A 1 17.80 -17.41 9.34
C MET A 1 17.46 -16.43 10.44
N GLN A 2 17.72 -15.13 10.26
CA GLN A 2 17.26 -14.12 11.21
C GLN A 2 15.72 -14.15 11.23
N LYS A 3 15.15 -14.20 12.43
CA LYS A 3 13.69 -14.13 12.61
C LYS A 3 13.27 -12.71 12.18
N LYS A 4 12.58 -12.57 11.06
CA LYS A 4 12.04 -11.27 10.63
C LYS A 4 11.01 -10.82 11.65
N ASN A 5 11.09 -9.57 12.09
CA ASN A 5 10.09 -9.00 12.97
C ASN A 5 8.77 -8.80 12.22
N LYS A 6 7.66 -9.04 12.89
CA LYS A 6 6.34 -8.74 12.34
C LYS A 6 6.12 -7.23 12.45
N ILE A 7 5.72 -6.58 11.36
CA ILE A 7 5.43 -5.14 11.33
C ILE A 7 3.94 -4.83 11.43
N LEU A 8 3.09 -5.72 10.88
CA LEU A 8 1.64 -5.63 10.97
C LEU A 8 1.06 -7.02 11.20
N GLU A 9 0.10 -7.11 12.12
CA GLU A 9 -0.73 -8.29 12.34
C GLU A 9 -2.21 -7.88 12.35
N VAL A 10 -2.98 -8.49 11.49
CA VAL A 10 -4.44 -8.40 11.45
C VAL A 10 -4.97 -9.76 11.88
N ASN A 11 -5.76 -9.83 12.92
CA ASN A 11 -6.21 -11.07 13.51
C ASN A 11 -7.74 -11.10 13.63
N ASN A 12 -8.38 -11.97 12.84
CA ASN A 12 -9.81 -12.24 12.85
C ASN A 12 -10.67 -10.97 12.79
N VAL A 13 -10.33 -10.03 11.87
CA VAL A 13 -10.96 -8.73 11.76
C VAL A 13 -12.27 -8.80 11.00
N PHE A 14 -13.32 -8.25 11.60
CA PHE A 14 -14.62 -7.96 11.00
C PHE A 14 -14.74 -6.45 10.84
N SER A 15 -15.30 -5.99 9.72
CA SER A 15 -15.46 -4.56 9.43
C SER A 15 -16.41 -4.35 8.25
N GLY A 16 -16.96 -3.13 8.13
CA GLY A 16 -17.85 -2.79 7.03
C GLY A 16 -18.34 -1.35 7.10
N TYR A 17 -19.46 -1.07 6.47
CA TYR A 17 -20.04 0.27 6.36
C TYR A 17 -21.44 0.30 6.98
N GLY A 18 -21.61 1.08 8.05
CA GLY A 18 -22.87 1.09 8.80
C GLY A 18 -23.22 -0.29 9.34
N GLU A 19 -24.37 -0.82 8.98
CA GLU A 19 -24.82 -2.18 9.38
C GLU A 19 -24.34 -3.28 8.42
N THR A 20 -23.72 -2.92 7.29
CA THR A 20 -23.27 -3.90 6.29
C THR A 20 -21.85 -4.34 6.58
N GLU A 21 -21.69 -5.57 7.05
CA GLU A 21 -20.40 -6.19 7.24
C GLU A 21 -19.83 -6.68 5.89
N ILE A 22 -18.57 -6.39 5.65
CA ILE A 22 -17.83 -6.71 4.42
C ILE A 22 -16.68 -7.69 4.69
N LEU A 23 -16.01 -7.53 5.83
CA LEU A 23 -14.92 -8.42 6.25
C LEU A 23 -15.45 -9.39 7.32
N HIS A 24 -15.14 -10.65 7.13
CA HIS A 24 -15.66 -11.76 7.94
C HIS A 24 -14.51 -12.56 8.52
N GLY A 25 -13.78 -11.98 9.48
CA GLY A 25 -12.69 -12.66 10.18
C GLY A 25 -11.38 -12.72 9.39
N VAL A 26 -11.02 -11.65 8.70
CA VAL A 26 -9.79 -11.58 7.91
C VAL A 26 -8.56 -11.55 8.82
N SER A 27 -7.55 -12.37 8.45
CA SER A 27 -6.25 -12.42 9.13
C SER A 27 -5.11 -12.33 8.12
N ILE A 28 -4.17 -11.39 8.33
CA ILE A 28 -2.95 -11.26 7.54
C ILE A 28 -1.77 -10.86 8.43
N GLU A 29 -0.56 -11.19 8.00
CA GLU A 29 0.67 -10.79 8.65
C GLU A 29 1.61 -10.17 7.61
N ILE A 30 2.35 -9.14 8.03
CA ILE A 30 3.40 -8.53 7.24
C ILE A 30 4.65 -8.46 8.11
N TYR A 31 5.79 -8.84 7.54
CA TYR A 31 7.09 -8.76 8.20
C TYR A 31 7.90 -7.57 7.67
N GLU A 32 8.85 -7.11 8.47
CA GLU A 32 9.76 -6.03 8.05
C GLU A 32 10.47 -6.39 6.74
N ASN A 33 10.58 -5.38 5.89
CA ASN A 33 11.19 -5.51 4.56
C ASN A 33 10.55 -6.63 3.73
N GLU A 34 9.23 -6.64 3.65
CA GLU A 34 8.44 -7.59 2.86
C GLU A 34 7.47 -6.82 1.92
N ILE A 35 7.30 -7.33 0.71
CA ILE A 35 6.20 -6.95 -0.19
C ILE A 35 5.14 -8.04 -0.08
N VAL A 36 3.95 -7.66 0.42
CA VAL A 36 2.79 -8.54 0.51
C VAL A 36 1.70 -8.02 -0.42
N THR A 37 1.08 -8.91 -1.19
CA THR A 37 -0.03 -8.55 -2.08
C THR A 37 -1.31 -9.27 -1.69
N ILE A 38 -2.41 -8.52 -1.63
CA ILE A 38 -3.76 -9.07 -1.50
C ILE A 38 -4.44 -9.02 -2.87
N ILE A 39 -4.88 -10.18 -3.33
CA ILE A 39 -5.63 -10.33 -4.57
C ILE A 39 -7.03 -10.86 -4.30
N GLY A 40 -7.93 -10.66 -5.24
CA GLY A 40 -9.31 -11.17 -5.17
C GLY A 40 -10.23 -10.41 -6.11
N PRO A 41 -11.46 -10.89 -6.32
CA PRO A 41 -12.43 -10.26 -7.20
C PRO A 41 -12.85 -8.87 -6.68
N ASN A 42 -13.46 -8.07 -7.56
CA ASN A 42 -14.03 -6.78 -7.17
C ASN A 42 -15.12 -6.99 -6.12
N GLY A 43 -15.16 -6.09 -5.13
CA GLY A 43 -16.15 -6.18 -4.05
C GLY A 43 -15.85 -7.23 -2.96
N CYS A 44 -14.73 -7.96 -3.01
CA CYS A 44 -14.42 -8.97 -2.00
C CYS A 44 -13.89 -8.42 -0.66
N GLY A 45 -13.78 -7.09 -0.50
CA GLY A 45 -13.37 -6.46 0.76
C GLY A 45 -11.92 -5.94 0.80
N LYS A 46 -11.14 -6.00 -0.29
CA LYS A 46 -9.72 -5.56 -0.30
C LYS A 46 -9.53 -4.12 0.17
N SER A 47 -10.19 -3.16 -0.47
CA SER A 47 -10.08 -1.75 -0.09
C SER A 47 -10.72 -1.46 1.28
N THR A 48 -11.73 -2.24 1.68
CA THR A 48 -12.28 -2.17 3.04
C THR A 48 -11.23 -2.57 4.06
N LEU A 49 -10.50 -3.66 3.82
CA LEU A 49 -9.41 -4.10 4.71
C LEU A 49 -8.31 -3.03 4.81
N MET A 50 -7.88 -2.43 3.67
CA MET A 50 -6.89 -1.35 3.70
C MET A 50 -7.35 -0.15 4.53
N LYS A 51 -8.60 0.28 4.30
CA LYS A 51 -9.20 1.40 5.04
C LYS A 51 -9.37 1.07 6.53
N THR A 52 -9.65 -0.19 6.87
CA THR A 52 -9.76 -0.62 8.27
C THR A 52 -8.39 -0.62 8.95
N ILE A 53 -7.34 -1.13 8.30
CA ILE A 53 -5.96 -1.07 8.82
C ILE A 53 -5.51 0.38 9.02
N PHE A 54 -5.85 1.26 8.09
CA PHE A 54 -5.47 2.68 8.14
C PHE A 54 -6.41 3.55 9.01
N GLY A 55 -7.36 2.95 9.74
CA GLY A 55 -8.23 3.66 10.69
C GLY A 55 -9.32 4.54 10.05
N LEU A 56 -9.53 4.46 8.72
CA LEU A 56 -10.63 5.16 8.02
C LEU A 56 -11.98 4.49 8.25
N ILE A 57 -11.98 3.21 8.56
CA ILE A 57 -13.15 2.42 8.94
C ILE A 57 -12.78 1.69 10.22
N ARG A 58 -13.69 1.62 11.19
CA ARG A 58 -13.45 0.88 12.44
C ARG A 58 -13.69 -0.61 12.25
N ALA A 59 -12.81 -1.43 12.84
CA ALA A 59 -13.11 -2.85 13.01
C ALA A 59 -14.27 -3.00 14.00
N THR A 60 -15.22 -3.88 13.68
CA THR A 60 -16.34 -4.23 14.59
C THR A 60 -15.90 -5.29 15.59
N SER A 61 -14.97 -6.16 15.19
CA SER A 61 -14.29 -7.13 16.08
C SER A 61 -12.96 -7.55 15.50
N GLY A 62 -12.17 -8.31 16.27
CA GLY A 62 -10.79 -8.68 15.92
C GLY A 62 -9.79 -7.63 16.36
N ASN A 63 -8.52 -7.86 16.03
CA ASN A 63 -7.43 -7.00 16.45
C ASN A 63 -6.49 -6.68 15.28
N ILE A 64 -5.96 -5.45 15.28
CA ILE A 64 -4.95 -4.98 14.34
C ILE A 64 -3.80 -4.44 15.19
N ASP A 65 -2.63 -5.06 15.06
CA ASP A 65 -1.41 -4.68 15.78
C ASP A 65 -0.39 -4.15 14.77
N PHE A 66 0.27 -3.06 15.11
CA PHE A 66 1.35 -2.45 14.33
C PHE A 66 2.60 -2.28 15.18
N LEU A 67 3.79 -2.37 14.56
CA LEU A 67 5.08 -2.26 15.23
C LEU A 67 5.37 -0.81 15.63
N ILE A 68 5.23 -0.50 16.92
CA ILE A 68 5.47 0.80 17.54
C ILE A 68 6.50 0.61 18.63
N ASN A 69 7.62 1.36 18.58
CA ASN A 69 8.71 1.25 19.57
C ASN A 69 9.19 -0.20 19.82
N ASP A 70 9.35 -0.97 18.72
CA ASP A 70 9.79 -2.37 18.72
C ASP A 70 8.81 -3.38 19.37
N GLU A 71 7.57 -2.95 19.65
CA GLU A 71 6.50 -3.80 20.17
C GLU A 71 5.26 -3.76 19.27
N LEU A 72 4.59 -4.92 19.09
CA LEU A 72 3.28 -4.97 18.42
C LEU A 72 2.23 -4.37 19.35
N THR A 73 1.68 -3.25 18.92
CA THR A 73 0.72 -2.44 19.68
C THR A 73 -0.60 -2.40 18.95
N SER A 74 -1.72 -2.60 19.67
CA SER A 74 -3.06 -2.52 19.07
C SER A 74 -3.38 -1.11 18.59
N ILE A 75 -3.74 -1.01 17.31
CA ILE A 75 -4.06 0.25 16.65
C ILE A 75 -5.56 0.42 16.34
N ASN A 76 -6.41 -0.45 16.84
CA ASN A 76 -7.86 -0.42 16.56
C ASN A 76 -8.52 0.93 16.87
N ASN A 77 -7.99 1.65 17.86
CA ASN A 77 -8.52 2.95 18.31
C ASN A 77 -7.69 4.15 17.82
N TYR A 78 -6.63 3.93 17.03
CA TYR A 78 -5.83 5.02 16.48
C TYR A 78 -6.63 5.73 15.38
N ASP A 79 -6.45 7.05 15.29
CA ASP A 79 -6.85 7.82 14.13
C ASP A 79 -5.73 7.81 13.05
N THR A 80 -6.07 8.26 11.86
CA THR A 80 -5.15 8.28 10.73
C THR A 80 -3.91 9.13 10.98
N GLU A 81 -4.03 10.25 11.72
CA GLU A 81 -2.91 11.13 12.02
C GLU A 81 -1.89 10.42 12.92
N ASN A 82 -2.36 9.72 13.96
CA ASN A 82 -1.49 8.94 14.84
C ASN A 82 -0.82 7.78 14.09
N LEU A 83 -1.55 7.07 13.23
CA LEU A 83 -0.97 6.00 12.40
C LEU A 83 0.13 6.50 11.48
N ILE A 84 -0.04 7.69 10.88
CA ILE A 84 0.99 8.30 10.04
C ILE A 84 2.23 8.66 10.86
N LYS A 85 2.07 9.20 12.07
CA LYS A 85 3.18 9.52 12.99
C LYS A 85 3.96 8.28 13.40
N GLU A 86 3.28 7.13 13.54
CA GLU A 86 3.91 5.85 13.86
C GLU A 86 4.59 5.17 12.63
N GLY A 87 4.41 5.73 11.44
CA GLY A 87 5.08 5.28 10.23
C GLY A 87 4.22 4.37 9.34
N LEU A 88 2.90 4.45 9.43
CA LEU A 88 1.98 3.78 8.50
C LEU A 88 1.51 4.80 7.47
N ALA A 89 1.75 4.55 6.18
CA ALA A 89 1.29 5.40 5.09
C ALA A 89 0.25 4.68 4.21
N TYR A 90 -0.65 5.45 3.60
CA TYR A 90 -1.68 4.93 2.70
C TYR A 90 -1.75 5.76 1.41
N VAL A 91 -1.73 5.08 0.28
CA VAL A 91 -1.93 5.68 -1.05
C VAL A 91 -3.23 5.12 -1.63
N PRO A 92 -4.29 5.93 -1.74
CA PRO A 92 -5.55 5.52 -2.32
C PRO A 92 -5.45 5.33 -3.83
N GLN A 93 -6.42 4.62 -4.41
CA GLN A 93 -6.52 4.35 -5.85
C GLN A 93 -6.68 5.63 -6.68
N SER A 94 -7.45 6.61 -6.19
CA SER A 94 -7.72 7.89 -6.85
C SER A 94 -7.40 9.07 -5.93
N ASP A 95 -7.36 10.27 -6.51
CA ASP A 95 -7.14 11.54 -5.80
C ASP A 95 -5.87 11.55 -4.94
N ASN A 96 -4.86 10.83 -5.43
CA ASN A 96 -3.61 10.60 -4.72
C ASN A 96 -2.54 11.70 -4.94
N VAL A 97 -2.83 12.73 -5.73
CA VAL A 97 -2.02 13.94 -5.92
C VAL A 97 -2.91 15.17 -5.99
N PHE A 98 -2.35 16.36 -5.77
CA PHE A 98 -3.00 17.65 -5.97
C PHE A 98 -2.70 18.16 -7.39
N PRO A 99 -3.64 18.07 -8.34
CA PRO A 99 -3.35 18.28 -9.76
C PRO A 99 -2.90 19.71 -10.12
N SER A 100 -3.37 20.70 -9.37
CA SER A 100 -3.07 22.12 -9.57
C SER A 100 -1.77 22.59 -8.93
N LEU A 101 -1.24 21.83 -7.96
CA LEU A 101 0.02 22.11 -7.32
C LEU A 101 1.18 21.59 -8.16
N SER A 102 2.35 22.23 -8.05
CA SER A 102 3.60 21.72 -8.59
C SER A 102 3.99 20.39 -7.95
N ILE A 103 4.95 19.69 -8.54
CA ILE A 103 5.49 18.46 -7.97
C ILE A 103 6.13 18.74 -6.61
N GLU A 104 6.90 19.83 -6.49
CA GLU A 104 7.53 20.23 -5.24
C GLU A 104 6.49 20.51 -4.14
N GLU A 105 5.45 21.31 -4.42
CA GLU A 105 4.35 21.55 -3.49
C GLU A 105 3.59 20.27 -3.12
N ASN A 106 3.42 19.33 -4.05
CA ASN A 106 2.84 18.02 -3.73
C ASN A 106 3.70 17.24 -2.72
N LEU A 107 5.02 17.30 -2.84
CA LEU A 107 5.93 16.68 -1.87
C LEU A 107 5.86 17.39 -0.51
N GLU A 108 5.88 18.72 -0.48
CA GLU A 108 5.72 19.53 0.74
C GLU A 108 4.44 19.15 1.49
N MET A 109 3.32 18.99 0.78
CA MET A 109 2.06 18.49 1.37
C MET A 109 2.19 17.10 2.01
N GLY A 110 3.12 16.28 1.54
CA GLY A 110 3.43 14.99 2.16
C GLY A 110 4.07 15.09 3.54
N SER A 111 4.71 16.23 3.86
CA SER A 111 5.35 16.51 5.16
C SER A 111 4.52 17.40 6.09
N PHE A 112 3.28 17.71 5.73
CA PHE A 112 2.44 18.67 6.46
C PHE A 112 2.33 18.39 7.97
N ILE A 113 2.37 17.12 8.38
CA ILE A 113 2.31 16.72 9.80
C ILE A 113 3.65 16.96 10.51
N LYS A 114 4.77 16.98 9.79
CA LYS A 114 6.11 17.16 10.34
C LYS A 114 6.95 17.98 9.37
N GLU A 115 7.07 19.27 9.63
CA GLU A 115 7.85 20.19 8.79
C GLU A 115 9.38 20.04 8.99
N GLU A 116 9.80 19.55 10.16
CA GLU A 116 11.22 19.33 10.46
C GLU A 116 11.82 18.29 9.53
N GLY A 117 12.92 18.63 8.82
CA GLY A 117 13.58 17.77 7.86
C GLY A 117 12.87 17.67 6.50
N MET A 118 11.93 18.56 6.18
CA MET A 118 11.20 18.56 4.90
C MET A 118 12.14 18.66 3.71
N SER A 119 13.09 19.60 3.73
CA SER A 119 14.03 19.81 2.62
C SER A 119 14.86 18.58 2.35
N GLU A 120 15.38 17.91 3.39
CA GLU A 120 16.14 16.67 3.27
C GLU A 120 15.27 15.53 2.75
N SER A 121 14.00 15.48 3.14
CA SER A 121 13.06 14.48 2.62
C SER A 121 12.77 14.72 1.15
N ILE A 122 12.57 15.97 0.71
CA ILE A 122 12.38 16.32 -0.71
C ILE A 122 13.60 15.93 -1.54
N GLU A 123 14.82 16.28 -1.11
CA GLU A 123 16.04 15.88 -1.83
C GLU A 123 16.18 14.34 -1.89
N SER A 124 15.85 13.63 -0.82
CA SER A 124 15.83 12.16 -0.84
C SER A 124 14.83 11.60 -1.86
N MET A 125 13.66 12.24 -2.05
CA MET A 125 12.70 11.85 -3.08
C MET A 125 13.22 12.16 -4.49
N TYR A 126 13.95 13.25 -4.67
CA TYR A 126 14.59 13.59 -5.95
C TYR A 126 15.72 12.61 -6.30
N ASP A 127 16.46 12.12 -5.31
CA ASP A 127 17.49 11.10 -5.52
C ASP A 127 16.87 9.74 -5.91
N LEU A 128 15.74 9.37 -5.28
CA LEU A 128 15.02 8.15 -5.62
C LEU A 128 14.30 8.25 -6.98
N PHE A 129 13.81 9.43 -7.34
CA PHE A 129 12.97 9.68 -8.51
C PHE A 129 13.44 10.93 -9.28
N PRO A 130 14.57 10.87 -10.03
CA PRO A 130 15.18 12.03 -10.68
C PRO A 130 14.23 12.81 -11.60
N ILE A 131 13.29 12.12 -12.25
CA ILE A 131 12.29 12.75 -13.12
C ILE A 131 11.39 13.75 -12.36
N LEU A 132 11.14 13.54 -11.07
CA LEU A 132 10.38 14.47 -10.25
C LEU A 132 11.20 15.76 -9.99
N LYS A 133 12.54 15.64 -9.84
CA LYS A 133 13.45 16.80 -9.72
C LYS A 133 13.47 17.63 -10.98
N GLU A 134 13.59 16.98 -12.14
CA GLU A 134 13.61 17.66 -13.44
C GLU A 134 12.34 18.49 -13.66
N LYS A 135 11.21 17.98 -13.22
CA LYS A 135 9.87 18.56 -13.41
C LYS A 135 9.32 19.25 -12.15
N ARG A 136 10.15 19.54 -11.15
CA ARG A 136 9.69 19.97 -9.82
C ARG A 136 8.73 21.15 -9.80
N LYS A 137 8.86 22.06 -10.80
CA LYS A 137 8.02 23.26 -10.95
C LYS A 137 6.80 23.06 -11.84
N ASP A 138 6.70 21.90 -12.52
CA ASP A 138 5.56 21.60 -13.37
C ASP A 138 4.35 21.23 -12.50
N PRO A 139 3.13 21.66 -12.85
CA PRO A 139 1.93 21.24 -12.15
C PRO A 139 1.67 19.74 -12.38
N ALA A 140 1.19 19.04 -11.34
CA ALA A 140 1.04 17.59 -11.36
C ALA A 140 0.04 17.06 -12.40
N ASN A 141 -0.89 17.91 -12.89
CA ASN A 141 -1.82 17.54 -13.96
C ASN A 141 -1.13 17.32 -15.32
N GLN A 142 0.09 17.83 -15.53
CA GLN A 142 0.87 17.63 -16.76
C GLN A 142 1.65 16.30 -16.75
N LEU A 143 1.67 15.60 -15.64
CA LEU A 143 2.35 14.30 -15.53
C LEU A 143 1.57 13.21 -16.26
N SER A 144 2.31 12.24 -16.84
CA SER A 144 1.70 10.99 -17.31
C SER A 144 1.11 10.20 -16.14
N GLY A 145 0.22 9.24 -16.41
CA GLY A 145 -0.38 8.40 -15.36
C GLY A 145 0.66 7.73 -14.46
N GLY A 146 1.72 7.15 -15.05
CA GLY A 146 2.82 6.54 -14.29
C GLY A 146 3.63 7.54 -13.47
N GLN A 147 3.87 8.75 -14.01
CA GLN A 147 4.55 9.81 -13.28
C GLN A 147 3.69 10.36 -12.13
N ARG A 148 2.37 10.48 -12.31
CA ARG A 148 1.46 10.83 -11.21
C ARG A 148 1.48 9.79 -10.10
N GLN A 149 1.48 8.50 -10.46
CA GLN A 149 1.58 7.43 -9.46
C GLN A 149 2.93 7.47 -8.74
N MET A 150 4.02 7.74 -9.45
CA MET A 150 5.34 7.95 -8.84
C MET A 150 5.32 9.11 -7.84
N LEU A 151 4.71 10.25 -8.21
CA LEU A 151 4.57 11.40 -7.31
C LEU A 151 3.73 11.06 -6.07
N ALA A 152 2.62 10.32 -6.23
CA ALA A 152 1.80 9.86 -5.10
C ALA A 152 2.59 8.98 -4.13
N LEU A 153 3.40 8.06 -4.66
CA LEU A 153 4.29 7.22 -3.88
C LEU A 153 5.38 8.03 -3.18
N ALA A 154 6.04 8.96 -3.90
CA ALA A 154 7.05 9.85 -3.34
C ALA A 154 6.47 10.70 -2.20
N ARG A 155 5.25 11.25 -2.38
CA ARG A 155 4.55 12.02 -1.35
C ARG A 155 4.30 11.18 -0.08
N ALA A 156 3.88 9.93 -0.23
CA ALA A 156 3.68 9.03 0.91
C ALA A 156 4.99 8.68 1.63
N MET A 157 6.12 8.74 0.91
CA MET A 157 7.46 8.48 1.45
C MET A 157 8.06 9.65 2.24
N MET A 158 7.49 10.87 2.14
CA MET A 158 8.04 12.07 2.77
C MET A 158 8.23 11.94 4.30
N LEU A 159 7.38 11.19 4.97
CA LEU A 159 7.45 10.93 6.41
C LEU A 159 8.25 9.66 6.78
N LYS A 160 8.97 9.07 5.81
CA LYS A 160 9.82 7.88 6.02
C LYS A 160 9.04 6.73 6.68
N PRO A 161 7.97 6.25 6.06
CA PRO A 161 7.10 5.23 6.67
C PRO A 161 7.85 3.89 6.84
N LYS A 162 7.44 3.13 7.85
CA LYS A 162 7.85 1.73 8.05
C LYS A 162 7.09 0.78 7.11
N LEU A 163 5.81 1.09 6.88
CA LEU A 163 4.89 0.35 6.01
C LEU A 163 4.07 1.30 5.15
N ILE A 164 4.03 1.05 3.86
CA ILE A 164 3.15 1.75 2.92
C ILE A 164 2.06 0.80 2.41
N ILE A 165 0.82 1.24 2.46
CA ILE A 165 -0.36 0.54 1.93
C ILE A 165 -0.74 1.17 0.59
N LEU A 166 -0.86 0.36 -0.45
CA LEU A 166 -1.16 0.77 -1.81
C LEU A 166 -2.46 0.12 -2.29
N ASP A 167 -3.46 0.95 -2.57
CA ASP A 167 -4.78 0.49 -3.04
C ASP A 167 -4.86 0.62 -4.56
N GLU A 168 -4.75 -0.51 -5.27
CA GLU A 168 -4.79 -0.66 -6.72
C GLU A 168 -3.88 0.34 -7.48
N PRO A 169 -2.55 0.39 -7.17
CA PRO A 169 -1.65 1.40 -7.72
C PRO A 169 -1.49 1.35 -9.24
N SER A 170 -1.86 0.25 -9.89
CA SER A 170 -1.80 0.12 -11.36
C SER A 170 -3.14 0.30 -12.06
N ALA A 171 -4.23 0.59 -11.32
CA ALA A 171 -5.57 0.69 -11.88
C ALA A 171 -5.68 1.81 -12.92
N GLY A 172 -6.34 1.52 -14.04
CA GLY A 172 -6.57 2.49 -15.12
C GLY A 172 -5.33 2.89 -15.93
N LEU A 173 -4.17 2.31 -15.66
CA LEU A 173 -2.94 2.59 -16.41
C LEU A 173 -2.83 1.73 -17.67
N ALA A 174 -2.21 2.30 -18.70
CA ALA A 174 -1.84 1.52 -19.88
C ALA A 174 -0.82 0.43 -19.51
N PRO A 175 -0.85 -0.74 -20.16
CA PRO A 175 0.01 -1.89 -19.80
C PRO A 175 1.51 -1.59 -19.71
N ASN A 176 2.02 -0.69 -20.55
CA ASN A 176 3.42 -0.25 -20.52
C ASN A 176 3.78 0.59 -19.28
N LEU A 177 2.80 1.24 -18.64
CA LEU A 177 3.00 2.03 -17.43
C LEU A 177 2.88 1.18 -16.15
N VAL A 178 2.19 0.05 -16.20
CA VAL A 178 2.07 -0.87 -15.05
C VAL A 178 3.44 -1.33 -14.57
N SER A 179 4.32 -1.73 -15.50
CA SER A 179 5.69 -2.14 -15.15
C SER A 179 6.47 -1.02 -14.45
N SER A 180 6.33 0.22 -14.90
CA SER A 180 6.99 1.39 -14.30
C SER A 180 6.53 1.62 -12.85
N VAL A 181 5.23 1.44 -12.57
CA VAL A 181 4.71 1.55 -11.20
C VAL A 181 5.30 0.48 -10.28
N PHE A 182 5.37 -0.77 -10.73
CA PHE A 182 5.98 -1.83 -9.93
C PHE A 182 7.49 -1.65 -9.75
N GLU A 183 8.22 -1.09 -10.74
CA GLU A 183 9.63 -0.73 -10.54
C GLU A 183 9.79 0.39 -9.50
N THR A 184 8.88 1.37 -9.48
CA THR A 184 8.82 2.41 -8.43
C THR A 184 8.60 1.78 -7.05
N ILE A 185 7.66 0.83 -6.93
CA ILE A 185 7.39 0.09 -5.68
C ILE A 185 8.63 -0.70 -5.23
N LEU A 186 9.31 -1.37 -6.16
CA LEU A 186 10.56 -2.07 -5.84
C LEU A 186 11.67 -1.14 -5.39
N THR A 187 11.74 0.08 -5.93
CA THR A 187 12.70 1.11 -5.51
C THR A 187 12.43 1.53 -4.06
N ILE A 188 11.17 1.78 -3.69
CA ILE A 188 10.74 2.08 -2.32
C ILE A 188 11.09 0.92 -1.37
N HIS A 189 10.79 -0.30 -1.78
CA HIS A 189 11.11 -1.48 -0.97
C HIS A 189 12.62 -1.64 -0.74
N LYS A 190 13.46 -1.41 -1.77
CA LYS A 190 14.92 -1.42 -1.63
C LYS A 190 15.45 -0.33 -0.70
N ALA A 191 14.72 0.76 -0.54
CA ALA A 191 15.01 1.80 0.45
C ALA A 191 14.63 1.38 1.89
N GLY A 192 14.17 0.12 2.12
CA GLY A 192 13.91 -0.44 3.44
C GLY A 192 12.46 -0.38 3.90
N VAL A 193 11.53 0.06 3.04
CA VAL A 193 10.11 0.17 3.39
C VAL A 193 9.37 -1.13 3.08
N SER A 194 8.56 -1.59 4.03
CA SER A 194 7.63 -2.70 3.82
C SER A 194 6.43 -2.22 3.00
N VAL A 195 5.87 -3.09 2.16
CA VAL A 195 4.78 -2.70 1.25
C VAL A 195 3.63 -3.70 1.32
N LEU A 196 2.43 -3.19 1.54
CA LEU A 196 1.19 -3.93 1.38
C LEU A 196 0.46 -3.42 0.13
N ILE A 197 0.20 -4.29 -0.84
CA ILE A 197 -0.44 -3.96 -2.10
C ILE A 197 -1.79 -4.66 -2.18
N VAL A 198 -2.83 -3.93 -2.53
CA VAL A 198 -4.06 -4.51 -3.07
C VAL A 198 -4.05 -4.31 -4.56
N GLU A 199 -4.29 -5.36 -5.33
CA GLU A 199 -4.27 -5.28 -6.79
C GLU A 199 -5.33 -6.15 -7.46
N GLN A 200 -5.82 -5.65 -8.58
CA GLN A 200 -6.65 -6.41 -9.51
C GLN A 200 -5.78 -7.13 -10.55
N ASN A 201 -4.66 -6.52 -10.96
CA ASN A 201 -3.65 -7.16 -11.81
C ASN A 201 -2.79 -8.12 -10.98
N ALA A 202 -3.43 -9.19 -10.54
CA ALA A 202 -2.86 -10.16 -9.61
C ALA A 202 -1.53 -10.77 -10.10
N LYS A 203 -1.38 -11.01 -11.42
CA LYS A 203 -0.16 -11.58 -11.97
C LYS A 203 1.03 -10.63 -11.78
N ALA A 204 0.89 -9.38 -12.22
CA ALA A 204 1.97 -8.39 -12.13
C ALA A 204 2.39 -8.15 -10.68
N ALA A 205 1.42 -8.09 -9.76
CA ALA A 205 1.67 -7.88 -8.34
C ALA A 205 2.36 -9.07 -7.67
N LEU A 206 1.84 -10.29 -7.86
CA LEU A 206 2.40 -11.49 -7.26
C LEU A 206 3.81 -11.84 -7.77
N GLU A 207 4.14 -11.50 -9.04
CA GLU A 207 5.49 -11.68 -9.59
C GLU A 207 6.55 -10.87 -8.82
N LYS A 208 6.15 -9.75 -8.23
CA LYS A 208 7.03 -8.83 -7.49
C LYS A 208 6.94 -8.98 -5.98
N SER A 209 6.03 -9.82 -5.48
CA SER A 209 5.75 -9.98 -4.05
C SER A 209 6.48 -11.18 -3.43
N ASN A 210 6.87 -11.01 -2.17
CA ASN A 210 7.39 -12.09 -1.35
C ASN A 210 6.27 -13.09 -1.01
N ARG A 211 5.14 -12.57 -0.53
CA ARG A 211 3.95 -13.31 -0.13
C ARG A 211 2.68 -12.66 -0.68
N GLY A 212 1.61 -13.44 -0.66
CA GLY A 212 0.29 -12.93 -1.01
C GLY A 212 -0.82 -13.65 -0.27
N TYR A 213 -1.97 -12.97 -0.23
CA TYR A 213 -3.23 -13.48 0.27
C TYR A 213 -4.29 -13.41 -0.82
N VAL A 214 -5.15 -14.40 -0.85
CA VAL A 214 -6.34 -14.40 -1.72
C VAL A 214 -7.55 -14.12 -0.84
N LEU A 215 -8.24 -13.02 -1.12
CA LEU A 215 -9.45 -12.62 -0.44
C LEU A 215 -10.67 -12.85 -1.33
N ALA A 216 -11.72 -13.48 -0.80
CA ALA A 216 -13.00 -13.58 -1.49
C ALA A 216 -14.15 -13.55 -0.48
N THR A 217 -15.20 -12.79 -0.81
CA THR A 217 -16.37 -12.63 0.07
C THR A 217 -16.04 -12.26 1.52
N GLY A 218 -15.06 -11.35 1.69
CA GLY A 218 -14.66 -10.87 3.01
C GLY A 218 -13.78 -11.82 3.84
N GLU A 219 -13.30 -12.94 3.27
CA GLU A 219 -12.53 -13.97 3.98
C GLU A 219 -11.23 -14.33 3.27
N ASN A 220 -10.25 -14.82 4.03
CA ASN A 220 -9.06 -15.44 3.46
C ASN A 220 -9.40 -16.78 2.79
N LYS A 221 -9.03 -16.97 1.54
CA LYS A 221 -9.21 -18.24 0.82
C LYS A 221 -7.91 -19.00 0.62
N ALA A 222 -6.79 -18.27 0.50
CA ALA A 222 -5.45 -18.87 0.38
C ALA A 222 -4.38 -17.86 0.77
N GLU A 223 -3.22 -18.39 1.15
CA GLU A 223 -1.98 -17.63 1.36
C GLU A 223 -0.78 -18.41 0.84
N GLY A 224 0.32 -17.72 0.58
CA GLY A 224 1.57 -18.35 0.16
C GLY A 224 2.57 -17.37 -0.43
N THR A 225 3.69 -17.90 -0.90
CA THR A 225 4.62 -17.06 -1.66
C THR A 225 3.99 -16.64 -3.00
N GLY A 226 4.34 -15.44 -3.50
CA GLY A 226 3.81 -14.98 -4.79
C GLY A 226 3.99 -16.01 -5.90
N LYS A 227 5.16 -16.69 -5.94
CA LYS A 227 5.45 -17.78 -6.90
C LYS A 227 4.51 -18.98 -6.74
N ASN A 228 4.17 -19.37 -5.51
CA ASN A 228 3.30 -20.53 -5.27
C ASN A 228 1.85 -20.21 -5.66
N LEU A 229 1.38 -19.01 -5.33
CA LEU A 229 0.04 -18.56 -5.71
C LEU A 229 -0.13 -18.47 -7.23
N LEU A 230 0.89 -18.01 -7.95
CA LEU A 230 0.90 -17.96 -9.42
C LEU A 230 0.86 -19.36 -10.08
N LYS A 231 1.44 -20.38 -9.43
CA LYS A 231 1.44 -21.76 -9.92
C LYS A 231 0.19 -22.54 -9.57
N ASN A 232 -0.60 -22.06 -8.62
CA ASN A 232 -1.82 -22.74 -8.20
C ASN A 232 -2.90 -22.58 -9.28
N LYS A 233 -3.27 -23.70 -9.92
CA LYS A 233 -4.24 -23.72 -11.04
C LYS A 233 -5.63 -23.24 -10.65
N GLU A 234 -6.06 -23.51 -9.44
CA GLU A 234 -7.35 -23.10 -8.92
C GLU A 234 -7.38 -21.57 -8.72
N ILE A 235 -6.38 -21.02 -8.04
CA ILE A 235 -6.21 -19.57 -7.87
C ILE A 235 -6.07 -18.88 -9.22
N ALA A 236 -5.26 -19.43 -10.13
CA ALA A 236 -5.09 -18.89 -11.47
C ALA A 236 -6.42 -18.86 -12.24
N SER A 237 -7.21 -19.91 -12.14
CA SER A 237 -8.50 -20.01 -12.81
C SER A 237 -9.56 -19.02 -12.26
N LEU A 238 -9.56 -18.82 -10.94
CA LEU A 238 -10.58 -18.00 -10.25
C LEU A 238 -10.22 -16.51 -10.20
N TYR A 239 -8.93 -16.17 -10.04
CA TYR A 239 -8.51 -14.83 -9.66
C TYR A 239 -7.44 -14.19 -10.55
N LEU A 240 -6.76 -14.97 -11.44
CA LEU A 240 -5.71 -14.42 -12.31
C LEU A 240 -6.18 -14.16 -13.75
N GLY A 241 -7.46 -14.38 -14.05
CA GLY A 241 -8.02 -14.28 -15.40
C GLY A 241 -7.65 -15.50 -16.26
N ARG A 242 -8.64 -16.13 -16.88
CA ARG A 242 -8.38 -17.13 -17.92
C ARG A 242 -7.73 -16.43 -19.11
N LYS A 243 -6.58 -16.95 -19.58
CA LYS A 243 -6.28 -16.91 -21.00
C LYS A 243 -7.13 -17.92 -21.72
#